data_aed76ab01b3e8bca9c443590b44a2b6a
#
_entry.id   aed76ab01b3e8bca9c443590b44a2b6a
#
_cell.length_a   1.000
_cell.length_b   1.000
_cell.length_c   1.000
_cell.angle_alpha   90.00
_cell.angle_beta   90.00
_cell.angle_gamma   90.00
#
_symmetry.space_group_name_H-M   'P 1'
#
loop_
_entity.id
_entity.type
_entity.pdbx_description
1 polymer ?
#
loop_
_entity_poly.entity_id
_entity_poly.type
_entity_poly.pdbx_seq_one_letter_code
_entity_poly.pdbx_strand_id
1 'polypeptide(L)'
;MLYIKNFSKEYSKGKKAVDNISLTVNSGEIFGFIGHNGAGKTTTIKSIVGILEFNEGDILMDNKSIKKNPIECKKVMAYIPDNPDLYEALTGIQYLSFIADIYKVSKDQREKLIKYYGDKFELTKYLGDLISSYSHGMKQKLAVISALIHKPKLLILDEPFVGLDPKAAHTLKEIMREICNEGSAIFFSTHVLEVAEKLCDKIAIIKGGKIVAVGDTEEVKGNSTLENVFMELIDNE
;
A
#
# COMPACT_ATOMS: atom_id res chain seq x y z
N MET A 1 13.72 6.12 -0.11
CA MET A 1 12.34 6.60 0.12
C MET A 1 11.80 6.08 1.45
N LEU A 2 11.60 4.77 1.62
CA LEU A 2 11.21 4.12 2.88
C LEU A 2 12.37 3.23 3.35
N TYR A 3 12.74 3.34 4.64
CA TYR A 3 13.76 2.51 5.28
C TYR A 3 13.20 1.93 6.57
N ILE A 4 13.13 0.63 6.66
CA ILE A 4 12.80 -0.11 7.88
C ILE A 4 14.10 -0.68 8.43
N LYS A 5 14.42 -0.39 9.71
CA LYS A 5 15.68 -0.79 10.36
C LYS A 5 15.39 -1.55 11.64
N ASN A 6 15.76 -2.83 11.66
CA ASN A 6 15.67 -3.72 12.84
C ASN A 6 14.30 -3.64 13.53
N PHE A 7 13.23 -3.54 12.74
CA PHE A 7 11.87 -3.36 13.24
C PHE A 7 11.32 -4.65 13.84
N SER A 8 10.85 -4.55 15.08
CA SER A 8 10.10 -5.61 15.76
C SER A 8 8.83 -5.07 16.36
N LYS A 9 7.77 -5.90 16.35
CA LYS A 9 6.49 -5.61 17.00
C LYS A 9 5.97 -6.81 17.76
N GLU A 10 5.69 -6.59 19.03
CA GLU A 10 5.08 -7.54 19.94
C GLU A 10 3.74 -6.99 20.43
N TYR A 11 2.68 -7.82 20.45
CA TYR A 11 1.36 -7.44 20.96
C TYR A 11 1.17 -7.87 22.42
N SER A 12 1.75 -9.00 22.79
CA SER A 12 1.72 -9.54 24.15
C SER A 12 3.07 -10.17 24.46
N LYS A 13 3.47 -10.17 25.75
CA LYS A 13 4.78 -10.68 26.15
C LYS A 13 5.06 -12.06 25.57
N GLY A 14 6.17 -12.17 24.84
CA GLY A 14 6.71 -13.41 24.29
C GLY A 14 6.23 -13.80 22.89
N LYS A 15 5.29 -13.06 22.27
CA LYS A 15 4.86 -13.35 20.89
C LYS A 15 5.09 -12.14 19.97
N LYS A 16 6.21 -12.17 19.26
CA LYS A 16 6.50 -11.18 18.22
C LYS A 16 5.67 -11.46 16.97
N ALA A 17 4.89 -10.47 16.53
CA ALA A 17 4.19 -10.51 15.26
C ALA A 17 5.12 -10.14 14.09
N VAL A 18 6.17 -9.36 14.39
CA VAL A 18 7.27 -9.06 13.46
C VAL A 18 8.56 -9.06 14.28
N ASP A 19 9.60 -9.72 13.78
CA ASP A 19 10.86 -9.93 14.48
C ASP A 19 12.05 -9.52 13.62
N ASN A 20 12.64 -8.37 13.99
CA ASN A 20 13.89 -7.84 13.47
C ASN A 20 13.96 -7.74 11.94
N ILE A 21 12.94 -7.15 11.29
CA ILE A 21 12.98 -6.97 9.85
C ILE A 21 13.67 -5.67 9.45
N SER A 22 14.39 -5.74 8.34
CA SER A 22 15.01 -4.56 7.69
C SER A 22 14.79 -4.65 6.18
N LEU A 23 14.34 -3.57 5.58
CA LEU A 23 14.16 -3.44 4.14
C LEU A 23 14.21 -1.98 3.68
N THR A 24 14.43 -1.79 2.40
CA THR A 24 14.48 -0.47 1.75
C THR A 24 13.60 -0.47 0.52
N VAL A 25 12.80 0.60 0.36
CA VAL A 25 12.03 0.88 -0.86
C VAL A 25 12.53 2.19 -1.46
N ASN A 26 12.94 2.16 -2.71
CA ASN A 26 13.46 3.34 -3.41
C ASN A 26 12.35 4.10 -4.14
N SER A 27 12.63 5.35 -4.53
CA SER A 27 11.74 6.10 -5.41
C SER A 27 11.67 5.45 -6.79
N GLY A 28 10.50 5.46 -7.42
CA GLY A 28 10.25 4.82 -8.71
C GLY A 28 10.07 3.30 -8.65
N GLU A 29 10.02 2.70 -7.45
CA GLU A 29 10.00 1.26 -7.24
C GLU A 29 8.63 0.77 -6.77
N ILE A 30 8.15 -0.31 -7.36
CA ILE A 30 7.01 -1.09 -6.86
C ILE A 30 7.56 -2.25 -6.04
N PHE A 31 7.34 -2.20 -4.73
CA PHE A 31 7.82 -3.19 -3.78
C PHE A 31 6.68 -4.06 -3.25
N GLY A 32 6.78 -5.38 -3.46
CA GLY A 32 5.82 -6.36 -2.97
C GLY A 32 6.24 -6.96 -1.62
N PHE A 33 5.34 -6.92 -0.64
CA PHE A 33 5.52 -7.54 0.66
C PHE A 33 4.63 -8.78 0.77
N ILE A 34 5.22 -9.96 0.61
CA ILE A 34 4.54 -11.21 0.30
C ILE A 34 4.57 -12.13 1.51
N GLY A 35 3.45 -12.80 1.79
CA GLY A 35 3.37 -13.78 2.85
C GLY A 35 1.94 -14.27 3.05
N HIS A 36 1.79 -15.42 3.71
CA HIS A 36 0.47 -15.93 4.06
C HIS A 36 -0.25 -15.06 5.10
N ASN A 37 -1.52 -15.34 5.35
CA ASN A 37 -2.29 -14.62 6.38
C ASN A 37 -1.67 -14.89 7.77
N GLY A 38 -1.52 -13.81 8.55
CA GLY A 38 -0.87 -13.89 9.87
C GLY A 38 0.67 -13.84 9.84
N ALA A 39 1.32 -13.74 8.67
CA ALA A 39 2.78 -13.65 8.58
C ALA A 39 3.39 -12.35 9.14
N GLY A 40 2.58 -11.30 9.38
CA GLY A 40 3.05 -10.01 9.90
C GLY A 40 2.88 -8.84 8.92
N LYS A 41 2.29 -9.05 7.72
CA LYS A 41 2.15 -8.02 6.68
C LYS A 41 1.39 -6.77 7.17
N THR A 42 0.15 -6.92 7.59
CA THR A 42 -0.69 -5.81 8.08
C THR A 42 -0.10 -5.14 9.32
N THR A 43 0.55 -5.90 10.21
CA THR A 43 1.28 -5.34 11.36
C THR A 43 2.39 -4.41 10.91
N THR A 44 3.19 -4.83 9.94
CA THR A 44 4.28 -4.02 9.36
C THR A 44 3.70 -2.77 8.70
N ILE A 45 2.69 -2.90 7.84
CA ILE A 45 2.03 -1.77 7.17
C ILE A 45 1.49 -0.76 8.19
N LYS A 46 0.71 -1.21 9.18
CA LYS A 46 0.14 -0.33 10.20
C LYS A 46 1.21 0.38 11.04
N SER A 47 2.38 -0.22 11.22
CA SER A 47 3.52 0.43 11.87
C SER A 47 4.19 1.46 10.96
N ILE A 48 4.34 1.19 9.66
CA ILE A 48 4.89 2.15 8.67
C ILE A 48 4.03 3.41 8.63
N VAL A 49 2.70 3.28 8.64
CA VAL A 49 1.78 4.43 8.57
C VAL A 49 1.52 5.09 9.92
N GLY A 50 2.15 4.59 11.00
CA GLY A 50 2.05 5.15 12.35
C GLY A 50 0.67 4.97 12.99
N ILE A 51 -0.05 3.90 12.65
CA ILE A 51 -1.27 3.44 13.33
C ILE A 51 -0.92 2.55 14.51
N LEU A 52 0.10 1.70 14.37
CA LEU A 52 0.61 0.86 15.45
C LEU A 52 1.95 1.39 15.95
N GLU A 53 2.03 1.59 17.27
CA GLU A 53 3.28 1.89 17.95
C GLU A 53 4.16 0.64 18.03
N PHE A 54 5.47 0.84 18.01
CA PHE A 54 6.47 -0.22 18.14
C PHE A 54 7.66 0.27 18.95
N ASN A 55 8.35 -0.65 19.64
CA ASN A 55 9.40 -0.32 20.60
C ASN A 55 10.79 -0.50 19.98
N GLU A 56 11.00 -1.55 19.19
CA GLU A 56 12.31 -1.91 18.62
C GLU A 56 12.42 -1.43 17.16
N GLY A 57 13.60 -0.91 16.83
CA GLY A 57 13.92 -0.44 15.49
C GLY A 57 13.42 0.97 15.17
N ASP A 58 13.56 1.34 13.91
CA ASP A 58 13.05 2.61 13.38
C ASP A 58 12.51 2.43 11.97
N ILE A 59 11.55 3.29 11.61
CA ILE A 59 10.98 3.38 10.27
C ILE A 59 11.15 4.82 9.82
N LEU A 60 11.90 5.00 8.72
CA LEU A 60 12.24 6.30 8.18
C LEU A 60 11.57 6.49 6.82
N MET A 61 11.03 7.68 6.61
CA MET A 61 10.48 8.14 5.34
C MET A 61 11.18 9.43 4.92
N ASP A 62 11.85 9.43 3.79
CA ASP A 62 12.74 10.52 3.36
C ASP A 62 13.70 10.95 4.50
N ASN A 63 14.33 9.98 5.17
CA ASN A 63 15.21 10.14 6.33
C ASN A 63 14.55 10.75 7.60
N LYS A 64 13.22 10.86 7.64
CA LYS A 64 12.46 11.30 8.81
C LYS A 64 11.82 10.10 9.50
N SER A 65 12.06 9.98 10.82
CA SER A 65 11.49 8.90 11.62
C SER A 65 9.98 9.10 11.81
N ILE A 66 9.18 8.06 11.57
CA ILE A 66 7.74 8.09 11.80
C ILE A 66 7.40 8.35 13.27
N LYS A 67 8.27 7.95 14.21
CA LYS A 67 8.10 8.21 15.63
C LYS A 67 8.32 9.68 15.99
N LYS A 68 9.35 10.30 15.38
CA LYS A 68 9.77 11.67 15.72
C LYS A 68 9.06 12.74 14.89
N ASN A 69 8.73 12.43 13.64
CA ASN A 69 8.17 13.36 12.67
C ASN A 69 6.89 12.80 12.00
N PRO A 70 5.89 12.31 12.76
CA PRO A 70 4.75 11.57 12.21
C PRO A 70 3.93 12.40 11.20
N ILE A 71 3.71 13.69 11.48
CA ILE A 71 2.91 14.55 10.60
C ILE A 71 3.63 14.78 9.26
N GLU A 72 4.95 14.99 9.29
CA GLU A 72 5.74 15.20 8.06
C GLU A 72 5.80 13.95 7.21
N CYS A 73 5.94 12.77 7.84
CA CYS A 73 5.86 11.49 7.13
C CYS A 73 4.48 11.28 6.52
N LYS A 74 3.40 11.53 7.28
CA LYS A 74 2.01 11.37 6.80
C LYS A 74 1.64 12.29 5.63
N LYS A 75 2.25 13.47 5.53
CA LYS A 75 2.01 14.40 4.41
C LYS A 75 2.49 13.88 3.06
N VAL A 76 3.48 13.00 3.04
CA VAL A 76 4.11 12.49 1.80
C VAL A 76 3.73 11.05 1.48
N MET A 77 2.88 10.42 2.31
CA MET A 77 2.38 9.07 2.06
C MET A 77 0.86 9.02 1.96
N ALA A 78 0.36 8.00 1.30
CA ALA A 78 -1.03 7.59 1.35
C ALA A 78 -1.12 6.12 1.75
N TYR A 79 -2.20 5.76 2.43
CA TYR A 79 -2.47 4.39 2.87
C TYR A 79 -3.88 3.97 2.50
N ILE A 80 -3.99 2.78 1.92
CA ILE A 80 -5.26 2.13 1.62
C ILE A 80 -5.25 0.76 2.32
N PRO A 81 -6.12 0.56 3.32
CA PRO A 81 -6.30 -0.73 3.97
C PRO A 81 -7.03 -1.73 3.04
N ASP A 82 -6.98 -3.00 3.39
CA ASP A 82 -7.72 -4.09 2.72
C ASP A 82 -9.24 -3.86 2.68
N ASN A 83 -9.77 -3.23 3.71
CA ASN A 83 -11.18 -2.81 3.79
C ASN A 83 -11.25 -1.33 4.16
N PRO A 84 -11.44 -0.42 3.17
CA PRO A 84 -11.51 1.01 3.42
C PRO A 84 -12.78 1.39 4.20
N ASP A 85 -12.58 2.03 5.35
CA ASP A 85 -13.66 2.64 6.13
C ASP A 85 -13.88 4.09 5.67
N LEU A 86 -14.89 4.30 4.85
CA LEU A 86 -15.20 5.59 4.24
C LEU A 86 -16.36 6.27 4.97
N TYR A 87 -16.43 7.59 4.90
CA TYR A 87 -17.56 8.37 5.50
C TYR A 87 -18.83 8.20 4.66
N GLU A 88 -19.61 7.17 4.95
CA GLU A 88 -20.75 6.73 4.16
C GLU A 88 -21.89 7.77 4.05
N ALA A 89 -21.96 8.73 4.98
CA ALA A 89 -22.90 9.84 4.96
C ALA A 89 -22.54 10.95 3.94
N LEU A 90 -21.35 10.89 3.34
CA LEU A 90 -20.91 11.83 2.31
C LEU A 90 -21.18 11.26 0.92
N THR A 91 -21.30 12.16 -0.07
CA THR A 91 -21.20 11.76 -1.48
C THR A 91 -19.73 11.52 -1.85
N GLY A 92 -19.49 10.77 -2.93
CA GLY A 92 -18.11 10.52 -3.42
C GLY A 92 -17.34 11.80 -3.64
N ILE A 93 -17.94 12.82 -4.28
CA ILE A 93 -17.29 14.12 -4.54
C ILE A 93 -17.02 14.91 -3.25
N GLN A 94 -17.93 14.84 -2.27
CA GLN A 94 -17.71 15.49 -0.97
C GLN A 94 -16.55 14.86 -0.21
N TYR A 95 -16.46 13.53 -0.21
CA TYR A 95 -15.37 12.80 0.40
C TYR A 95 -14.01 13.14 -0.25
N LEU A 96 -13.93 13.10 -1.61
CA LEU A 96 -12.72 13.45 -2.32
C LEU A 96 -12.30 14.90 -2.09
N SER A 97 -13.26 15.83 -2.03
CA SER A 97 -13.01 17.24 -1.72
C SER A 97 -12.49 17.42 -0.30
N PHE A 98 -13.08 16.71 0.68
CA PHE A 98 -12.63 16.73 2.07
C PHE A 98 -11.18 16.25 2.21
N ILE A 99 -10.82 15.13 1.57
CA ILE A 99 -9.45 14.64 1.57
C ILE A 99 -8.49 15.65 0.91
N ALA A 100 -8.88 16.24 -0.22
CA ALA A 100 -8.09 17.26 -0.90
C ALA A 100 -7.84 18.49 -0.03
N ASP A 101 -8.83 18.91 0.78
CA ASP A 101 -8.70 20.04 1.71
C ASP A 101 -7.72 19.73 2.84
N ILE A 102 -7.75 18.51 3.41
CA ILE A 102 -6.77 18.06 4.43
C ILE A 102 -5.34 18.20 3.92
N TYR A 103 -5.10 17.79 2.68
CA TYR A 103 -3.77 17.86 2.05
C TYR A 103 -3.49 19.21 1.35
N LYS A 104 -4.38 20.19 1.47
CA LYS A 104 -4.26 21.54 0.89
C LYS A 104 -4.05 21.53 -0.63
N VAL A 105 -4.69 20.59 -1.32
CA VAL A 105 -4.69 20.52 -2.80
C VAL A 105 -5.55 21.65 -3.36
N SER A 106 -5.00 22.43 -4.29
CA SER A 106 -5.73 23.55 -4.89
C SER A 106 -6.98 23.09 -5.66
N LYS A 107 -7.98 23.99 -5.80
CA LYS A 107 -9.24 23.66 -6.47
C LYS A 107 -9.01 23.15 -7.89
N ASP A 108 -8.19 23.84 -8.67
CA ASP A 108 -7.91 23.48 -10.07
C ASP A 108 -7.21 22.11 -10.19
N GLN A 109 -6.28 21.83 -9.27
CA GLN A 109 -5.58 20.56 -9.25
C GLN A 109 -6.51 19.41 -8.82
N ARG A 110 -7.34 19.63 -7.79
CA ARG A 110 -8.30 18.63 -7.31
C ARG A 110 -9.32 18.26 -8.39
N GLU A 111 -9.91 19.23 -9.08
CA GLU A 111 -10.88 18.99 -10.15
C GLU A 111 -10.27 18.16 -11.30
N LYS A 112 -9.05 18.50 -11.71
CA LYS A 112 -8.32 17.73 -12.74
C LYS A 112 -8.06 16.29 -12.32
N LEU A 113 -7.57 16.08 -11.08
CA LEU A 113 -7.21 14.74 -10.60
C LEU A 113 -8.45 13.88 -10.32
N ILE A 114 -9.50 14.48 -9.74
CA ILE A 114 -10.77 13.76 -9.51
C ILE A 114 -11.37 13.31 -10.83
N LYS A 115 -11.40 14.20 -11.84
CA LYS A 115 -11.88 13.83 -13.18
C LYS A 115 -11.02 12.73 -13.78
N TYR A 116 -9.70 12.88 -13.78
CA TYR A 116 -8.75 11.94 -14.38
C TYR A 116 -8.90 10.53 -13.79
N TYR A 117 -8.78 10.39 -12.47
CA TYR A 117 -8.89 9.08 -11.83
C TYR A 117 -10.33 8.56 -11.80
N GLY A 118 -11.31 9.44 -11.68
CA GLY A 118 -12.73 9.10 -11.75
C GLY A 118 -13.09 8.47 -13.10
N ASP A 119 -12.61 9.05 -14.18
CA ASP A 119 -12.83 8.52 -15.54
C ASP A 119 -12.08 7.19 -15.74
N LYS A 120 -10.82 7.07 -15.30
CA LYS A 120 -10.06 5.80 -15.35
C LYS A 120 -10.76 4.65 -14.64
N PHE A 121 -11.36 4.89 -13.48
CA PHE A 121 -12.10 3.88 -12.72
C PHE A 121 -13.59 3.80 -13.06
N GLU A 122 -14.08 4.55 -14.04
CA GLU A 122 -15.49 4.63 -14.42
C GLU A 122 -16.42 5.02 -13.26
N LEU A 123 -15.91 5.82 -12.31
CA LEU A 123 -16.62 6.23 -11.11
C LEU A 123 -17.22 7.64 -11.21
N THR A 124 -16.81 8.45 -12.20
CA THR A 124 -17.19 9.87 -12.36
C THR A 124 -18.70 10.09 -12.26
N LYS A 125 -19.51 9.27 -12.95
CA LYS A 125 -20.97 9.40 -12.97
C LYS A 125 -21.65 9.13 -11.62
N TYR A 126 -20.97 8.44 -10.70
CA TYR A 126 -21.50 8.09 -9.38
C TYR A 126 -20.99 9.00 -8.27
N LEU A 127 -20.08 9.95 -8.56
CA LEU A 127 -19.49 10.81 -7.51
C LEU A 127 -20.51 11.71 -6.81
N GLY A 128 -21.68 11.93 -7.41
CA GLY A 128 -22.81 12.65 -6.78
C GLY A 128 -23.64 11.82 -5.81
N ASP A 129 -23.51 10.50 -5.83
CA ASP A 129 -24.29 9.58 -4.99
C ASP A 129 -23.63 9.42 -3.61
N LEU A 130 -24.46 9.05 -2.60
CA LEU A 130 -23.97 8.73 -1.27
C LEU A 130 -23.07 7.50 -1.28
N ILE A 131 -21.95 7.52 -0.55
CA ILE A 131 -21.01 6.40 -0.42
C ILE A 131 -21.70 5.17 0.20
N SER A 132 -22.72 5.36 1.02
CA SER A 132 -23.54 4.27 1.56
C SER A 132 -24.20 3.41 0.46
N SER A 133 -24.47 3.97 -0.72
CA SER A 133 -25.04 3.25 -1.87
C SER A 133 -23.99 2.53 -2.73
N TYR A 134 -22.70 2.75 -2.47
CA TYR A 134 -21.63 2.17 -3.28
C TYR A 134 -21.45 0.67 -3.00
N SER A 135 -21.20 -0.10 -4.05
CA SER A 135 -20.72 -1.47 -3.89
C SER A 135 -19.32 -1.48 -3.25
N HIS A 136 -18.89 -2.63 -2.74
CA HIS A 136 -17.54 -2.79 -2.18
C HIS A 136 -16.46 -2.36 -3.18
N GLY A 137 -16.54 -2.80 -4.43
CA GLY A 137 -15.59 -2.40 -5.48
C GLY A 137 -15.60 -0.89 -5.78
N MET A 138 -16.77 -0.22 -5.72
CA MET A 138 -16.85 1.24 -5.85
C MET A 138 -16.20 1.95 -4.67
N LYS A 139 -16.38 1.46 -3.44
CA LYS A 139 -15.71 1.99 -2.25
C LYS A 139 -14.20 1.85 -2.35
N GLN A 140 -13.72 0.69 -2.83
CA GLN A 140 -12.29 0.45 -3.07
C GLN A 140 -11.73 1.42 -4.12
N LYS A 141 -12.41 1.60 -5.25
CA LYS A 141 -12.03 2.58 -6.28
C LYS A 141 -11.96 4.01 -5.72
N LEU A 142 -12.97 4.41 -4.93
CA LEU A 142 -13.01 5.74 -4.30
C LEU A 142 -11.84 5.94 -3.32
N ALA A 143 -11.50 4.92 -2.52
CA ALA A 143 -10.34 4.95 -1.63
C ALA A 143 -9.03 5.13 -2.40
N VAL A 144 -8.85 4.42 -3.52
CA VAL A 144 -7.69 4.59 -4.39
C VAL A 144 -7.61 6.03 -4.93
N ILE A 145 -8.71 6.55 -5.47
CA ILE A 145 -8.76 7.93 -5.97
C ILE A 145 -8.38 8.92 -4.87
N SER A 146 -8.96 8.77 -3.66
CA SER A 146 -8.68 9.66 -2.54
C SER A 146 -7.20 9.68 -2.13
N ALA A 147 -6.54 8.51 -2.17
CA ALA A 147 -5.13 8.37 -1.86
C ALA A 147 -4.22 9.06 -2.91
N LEU A 148 -4.65 9.13 -4.16
CA LEU A 148 -3.87 9.69 -5.26
C LEU A 148 -4.01 11.20 -5.44
N ILE A 149 -5.07 11.83 -4.87
CA ILE A 149 -5.38 13.25 -5.07
C ILE A 149 -4.24 14.19 -4.63
N HIS A 150 -3.52 13.84 -3.56
CA HIS A 150 -2.43 14.67 -3.06
C HIS A 150 -1.05 14.30 -3.60
N LYS A 151 -0.99 13.39 -4.59
CA LYS A 151 0.25 12.93 -5.24
C LYS A 151 1.29 12.45 -4.22
N PRO A 152 1.00 11.38 -3.48
CA PRO A 152 1.92 10.89 -2.45
C PRO A 152 3.25 10.46 -3.04
N LYS A 153 4.34 10.69 -2.32
CA LYS A 153 5.66 10.14 -2.69
C LYS A 153 5.73 8.63 -2.41
N LEU A 154 4.98 8.14 -1.41
CA LEU A 154 4.86 6.73 -1.08
C LEU A 154 3.39 6.33 -0.97
N LEU A 155 2.96 5.41 -1.82
CA LEU A 155 1.65 4.79 -1.75
C LEU A 155 1.77 3.41 -1.08
N ILE A 156 1.04 3.23 0.02
CA ILE A 156 1.03 2.00 0.81
C ILE A 156 -0.34 1.34 0.67
N LEU A 157 -0.36 0.06 0.28
CA LEU A 157 -1.57 -0.67 -0.04
C LEU A 157 -1.57 -2.02 0.70
N ASP A 158 -2.65 -2.32 1.42
CA ASP A 158 -2.84 -3.63 2.06
C ASP A 158 -3.83 -4.43 1.21
N GLU A 159 -3.38 -5.50 0.55
CA GLU A 159 -4.15 -6.39 -0.33
C GLU A 159 -5.01 -5.65 -1.39
N PRO A 160 -4.46 -4.74 -2.21
CA PRO A 160 -5.22 -3.75 -2.97
C PRO A 160 -6.09 -4.31 -4.10
N PHE A 161 -5.88 -5.56 -4.50
CA PHE A 161 -6.60 -6.18 -5.61
C PHE A 161 -7.81 -6.99 -5.16
N VAL A 162 -7.96 -7.20 -3.85
CA VAL A 162 -9.12 -7.88 -3.27
C VAL A 162 -10.38 -7.02 -3.46
N GLY A 163 -11.44 -7.62 -4.00
CA GLY A 163 -12.72 -6.93 -4.22
C GLY A 163 -12.81 -6.06 -5.47
N LEU A 164 -11.73 -5.93 -6.25
CA LEU A 164 -11.75 -5.27 -7.55
C LEU A 164 -12.15 -6.25 -8.67
N ASP A 165 -12.95 -5.76 -9.61
CA ASP A 165 -13.17 -6.45 -10.87
C ASP A 165 -11.89 -6.47 -11.73
N PRO A 166 -11.76 -7.39 -12.71
CA PRO A 166 -10.55 -7.51 -13.52
C PRO A 166 -10.13 -6.21 -14.22
N LYS A 167 -11.10 -5.39 -14.66
CA LYS A 167 -10.84 -4.12 -15.33
C LYS A 167 -10.26 -3.09 -14.35
N ALA A 168 -10.86 -2.96 -13.17
CA ALA A 168 -10.37 -2.07 -12.13
C ALA A 168 -8.97 -2.49 -11.60
N ALA A 169 -8.74 -3.80 -11.46
CA ALA A 169 -7.43 -4.33 -11.09
C ALA A 169 -6.36 -4.00 -12.16
N HIS A 170 -6.70 -4.10 -13.43
CA HIS A 170 -5.82 -3.69 -14.52
C HIS A 170 -5.52 -2.19 -14.47
N THR A 171 -6.55 -1.36 -14.36
CA THR A 171 -6.42 0.10 -14.22
C THR A 171 -5.53 0.49 -13.02
N LEU A 172 -5.70 -0.19 -11.88
CA LEU A 172 -4.87 0.06 -10.71
C LEU A 172 -3.39 -0.25 -11.00
N LYS A 173 -3.08 -1.37 -11.65
CA LYS A 173 -1.71 -1.73 -12.03
C LYS A 173 -1.07 -0.70 -12.97
N GLU A 174 -1.84 -0.19 -13.95
CA GLU A 174 -1.37 0.87 -14.84
C GLU A 174 -1.06 2.15 -14.06
N ILE A 175 -1.97 2.59 -13.18
CA ILE A 175 -1.76 3.77 -12.34
C ILE A 175 -0.54 3.58 -11.41
N MET A 176 -0.38 2.41 -10.81
CA MET A 176 0.80 2.12 -9.98
C MET A 176 2.10 2.31 -10.78
N ARG A 177 2.17 1.78 -11.99
CA ARG A 177 3.34 1.95 -12.85
C ARG A 177 3.54 3.40 -13.30
N GLU A 178 2.45 4.11 -13.62
CA GLU A 178 2.45 5.53 -14.01
C GLU A 178 3.07 6.40 -12.90
N ILE A 179 2.58 6.30 -11.66
CA ILE A 179 3.09 7.13 -10.55
C ILE A 179 4.51 6.76 -10.12
N CYS A 180 4.94 5.50 -10.29
CA CYS A 180 6.32 5.11 -10.09
C CYS A 180 7.23 5.72 -11.14
N ASN A 181 6.82 5.77 -12.40
CA ASN A 181 7.57 6.44 -13.48
C ASN A 181 7.70 7.95 -13.23
N GLU A 182 6.75 8.56 -12.49
CA GLU A 182 6.81 9.95 -12.03
C GLU A 182 7.68 10.14 -10.76
N GLY A 183 8.26 9.06 -10.22
CA GLY A 183 9.18 9.09 -9.09
C GLY A 183 8.56 8.77 -7.72
N SER A 184 7.26 8.44 -7.64
CA SER A 184 6.65 7.89 -6.42
C SER A 184 7.15 6.47 -6.17
N ALA A 185 7.04 6.00 -4.93
CA ALA A 185 7.28 4.61 -4.57
C ALA A 185 5.97 3.93 -4.17
N ILE A 186 5.89 2.63 -4.37
CA ILE A 186 4.75 1.83 -3.92
C ILE A 186 5.24 0.69 -3.04
N PHE A 187 4.58 0.53 -1.89
CA PHE A 187 4.75 -0.62 -1.01
C PHE A 187 3.39 -1.28 -0.83
N PHE A 188 3.24 -2.51 -1.30
CA PHE A 188 1.97 -3.20 -1.12
C PHE A 188 2.13 -4.63 -0.60
N SER A 189 1.18 -5.04 0.23
CA SER A 189 1.09 -6.44 0.65
C SER A 189 0.23 -7.24 -0.31
N THR A 190 0.60 -8.50 -0.49
CA THR A 190 -0.26 -9.46 -1.18
C THR A 190 0.07 -10.91 -0.80
N HIS A 191 -0.92 -11.78 -0.94
CA HIS A 191 -0.75 -13.23 -0.94
C HIS A 191 -0.90 -13.82 -2.35
N VAL A 192 -1.18 -12.97 -3.38
CA VAL A 192 -1.34 -13.38 -4.77
C VAL A 192 0.01 -13.27 -5.48
N LEU A 193 0.73 -14.38 -5.54
CA LEU A 193 2.11 -14.45 -6.02
C LEU A 193 2.25 -14.05 -7.49
N GLU A 194 1.30 -14.45 -8.34
CA GLU A 194 1.29 -14.09 -9.77
C GLU A 194 1.23 -12.56 -9.98
N VAL A 195 0.49 -11.84 -9.13
CA VAL A 195 0.42 -10.37 -9.19
C VAL A 195 1.76 -9.77 -8.80
N ALA A 196 2.38 -10.26 -7.73
CA ALA A 196 3.68 -9.79 -7.28
C ALA A 196 4.76 -10.04 -8.33
N GLU A 197 4.81 -11.25 -8.90
CA GLU A 197 5.79 -11.63 -9.94
C GLU A 197 5.74 -10.73 -11.18
N LYS A 198 4.52 -10.35 -11.62
CA LYS A 198 4.35 -9.52 -12.82
C LYS A 198 4.46 -8.01 -12.59
N LEU A 199 4.22 -7.55 -11.36
CA LEU A 199 4.09 -6.12 -11.08
C LEU A 199 5.28 -5.54 -10.31
N CYS A 200 5.91 -6.31 -9.40
CA CYS A 200 6.93 -5.78 -8.50
C CYS A 200 8.31 -5.73 -9.15
N ASP A 201 9.01 -4.65 -8.90
CA ASP A 201 10.44 -4.53 -9.22
C ASP A 201 11.25 -5.29 -8.15
N LYS A 202 10.86 -5.16 -6.87
CA LYS A 202 11.42 -5.89 -5.73
C LYS A 202 10.35 -6.50 -4.86
N ILE A 203 10.74 -7.55 -4.16
CA ILE A 203 9.88 -8.25 -3.21
C ILE A 203 10.61 -8.56 -1.91
N ALA A 204 9.83 -8.71 -0.85
CA ALA A 204 10.26 -9.39 0.36
C ALA A 204 9.22 -10.45 0.74
N ILE A 205 9.66 -11.65 1.06
CA ILE A 205 8.82 -12.74 1.55
C ILE A 205 8.95 -12.80 3.07
N ILE A 206 7.80 -12.68 3.75
CA ILE A 206 7.72 -12.76 5.22
C ILE A 206 7.03 -14.05 5.65
N LYS A 207 7.65 -14.77 6.60
CA LYS A 207 7.14 -15.99 7.26
C LYS A 207 7.32 -15.85 8.77
N GLY A 208 6.26 -16.06 9.55
CA GLY A 208 6.34 -16.02 11.01
C GLY A 208 6.96 -14.74 11.59
N GLY A 209 6.72 -13.58 10.97
CA GLY A 209 7.26 -12.29 11.39
C GLY A 209 8.68 -11.99 10.94
N LYS A 210 9.33 -12.87 10.17
CA LYS A 210 10.72 -12.70 9.68
C LYS A 210 10.76 -12.64 8.16
N ILE A 211 11.67 -11.84 7.61
CA ILE A 211 11.96 -11.86 6.18
C ILE A 211 12.79 -13.09 5.89
N VAL A 212 12.31 -13.95 4.99
CA VAL A 212 13.00 -15.18 4.54
C VAL A 212 13.66 -15.02 3.18
N ALA A 213 13.21 -14.06 2.37
CA ALA A 213 13.85 -13.65 1.12
C ALA A 213 13.56 -12.17 0.83
N VAL A 214 14.51 -11.45 0.26
CA VAL A 214 14.34 -10.06 -0.19
C VAL A 214 15.32 -9.77 -1.33
N GLY A 215 14.85 -9.13 -2.39
CA GLY A 215 15.68 -8.76 -3.55
C GLY A 215 14.84 -8.34 -4.76
N ASP A 216 15.52 -8.16 -5.87
CA ASP A 216 14.84 -7.95 -7.15
C ASP A 216 13.98 -9.18 -7.49
N THR A 217 12.78 -8.95 -8.02
CA THR A 217 11.80 -10.04 -8.25
C THR A 217 12.39 -11.14 -9.12
N GLU A 218 13.13 -10.77 -10.18
CA GLU A 218 13.77 -11.71 -11.08
C GLU A 218 14.91 -12.50 -10.39
N GLU A 219 15.66 -11.86 -9.49
CA GLU A 219 16.71 -12.52 -8.72
C GLU A 219 16.13 -13.52 -7.71
N VAL A 220 15.08 -13.13 -7.00
CA VAL A 220 14.45 -13.99 -5.98
C VAL A 220 13.79 -15.22 -6.62
N LYS A 221 13.12 -15.07 -7.76
CA LYS A 221 12.48 -16.22 -8.43
C LYS A 221 13.48 -17.09 -9.20
N GLY A 222 14.62 -16.54 -9.65
CA GLY A 222 15.62 -17.25 -10.43
C GLY A 222 15.03 -17.87 -11.71
N ASN A 223 15.32 -19.15 -11.95
CA ASN A 223 14.79 -19.90 -13.11
C ASN A 223 13.44 -20.59 -12.84
N SER A 224 12.75 -20.23 -11.75
CA SER A 224 11.48 -20.82 -11.33
C SER A 224 10.35 -19.78 -11.37
N THR A 225 9.17 -20.13 -10.87
CA THR A 225 8.09 -19.18 -10.58
C THR A 225 8.19 -18.70 -9.12
N LEU A 226 7.69 -17.50 -8.86
CA LEU A 226 7.63 -17.02 -7.47
C LEU A 226 6.80 -17.93 -6.57
N GLU A 227 5.80 -18.63 -7.12
CA GLU A 227 5.00 -19.61 -6.41
C GLU A 227 5.83 -20.80 -5.92
N ASN A 228 6.66 -21.39 -6.77
CA ASN A 228 7.52 -22.49 -6.40
C ASN A 228 8.53 -22.08 -5.31
N VAL A 229 9.19 -20.92 -5.49
CA VAL A 229 10.12 -20.38 -4.49
C VAL A 229 9.43 -20.13 -3.15
N PHE A 230 8.21 -19.58 -3.19
CA PHE A 230 7.42 -19.32 -2.00
C PHE A 230 7.08 -20.64 -1.27
N MET A 231 6.65 -21.67 -1.99
CA MET A 231 6.34 -22.99 -1.41
C MET A 231 7.58 -23.62 -0.79
N GLU A 232 8.74 -23.61 -1.48
CA GLU A 232 10.01 -24.11 -0.94
C GLU A 232 10.41 -23.41 0.36
N LEU A 233 10.25 -22.08 0.43
CA LEU A 233 10.59 -21.28 1.62
C LEU A 233 9.61 -21.51 2.78
N ILE A 234 8.36 -21.91 2.49
CA ILE A 234 7.35 -22.16 3.52
C ILE A 234 7.40 -23.61 4.02
N ASP A 235 7.63 -24.58 3.14
CA ASP A 235 7.63 -26.01 3.48
C ASP A 235 8.93 -26.49 4.15
N ASN A 236 10.04 -25.77 3.99
CA ASN A 236 11.30 -26.08 4.65
C ASN A 236 11.26 -25.65 6.13
N GLU A 237 10.68 -26.48 7.00
CA GLU A 237 10.90 -26.58 8.45
C GLU A 237 11.55 -27.91 8.81
#